data_2e081597767d126f5acce6ebc8c60bcc
#
_entry.id   2e081597767d126f5acce6ebc8c60bcc
#
_cell.length_a   1.000
_cell.length_b   1.000
_cell.length_c   1.000
_cell.angle_alpha   90.00
_cell.angle_beta   90.00
_cell.angle_gamma   90.00
#
_symmetry.space_group_name_H-M   'P 1'
#
loop_
_entity.id
_entity.type
_entity.pdbx_description
1 polymer ?
#
loop_
_entity_poly.entity_id
_entity_poly.type
_entity_poly.pdbx_seq_one_letter_code
_entity_poly.pdbx_strand_id
1 'polypeptide(L)'
;MRGNDVNHIILNQKNDDTLVQNLVEKFREAFNRHDPQTIGSLLMEDGEWTDVMGQTMIGRKEIEDGHTYPFTTVLKEAILDVKSFRSRWINDEIVSIDIKWESSGHKTPNGKPIPIIRYGLLNLTATKTKEKEGERYNFENNHCT
;
A
#
# COMPACT_ATOMS: atom_id res chain seq x y z
N MET A 1 11.20 2.14 36.41
CA MET A 1 10.95 3.32 35.61
C MET A 1 11.15 3.03 34.13
N ARG A 2 12.33 2.83 33.70
CA ARG A 2 12.62 2.61 32.28
C ARG A 2 12.01 1.32 31.74
N GLY A 3 11.94 0.28 32.57
CA GLY A 3 11.32 -0.98 32.17
C GLY A 3 9.85 -0.85 31.82
N ASN A 4 9.12 -0.02 32.57
CA ASN A 4 7.71 0.22 32.29
C ASN A 4 7.52 1.01 31.00
N ASP A 5 8.36 2.01 30.76
CA ASP A 5 8.32 2.80 29.53
C ASP A 5 8.61 1.94 28.31
N VAL A 6 9.64 1.08 28.39
CA VAL A 6 10.00 0.17 27.31
C VAL A 6 8.86 -0.83 27.03
N ASN A 7 8.25 -1.40 28.06
CA ASN A 7 7.13 -2.32 27.89
C ASN A 7 5.93 -1.63 27.24
N HIS A 8 5.65 -0.40 27.62
CA HIS A 8 4.56 0.38 27.05
C HIS A 8 4.80 0.65 25.55
N ILE A 9 6.02 1.04 25.18
CA ILE A 9 6.41 1.27 23.79
C ILE A 9 6.26 -0.01 22.97
N ILE A 10 6.69 -1.16 23.48
CA ILE A 10 6.59 -2.44 22.80
C ILE A 10 5.13 -2.81 22.52
N LEU A 11 4.24 -2.63 23.50
CA LEU A 11 2.82 -2.92 23.33
C LEU A 11 2.17 -2.01 22.28
N ASN A 12 2.48 -0.73 22.30
CA ASN A 12 1.97 0.21 21.30
C ASN A 12 2.48 -0.12 19.90
N GLN A 13 3.75 -0.43 19.78
CA GLN A 13 4.36 -0.80 18.52
C GLN A 13 3.75 -2.08 17.94
N LYS A 14 3.43 -3.06 18.79
CA LYS A 14 2.77 -4.29 18.37
C LYS A 14 1.39 -4.02 17.79
N ASN A 15 0.60 -3.11 18.39
CA ASN A 15 -0.69 -2.70 17.86
C ASN A 15 -0.54 -1.95 16.53
N ASP A 16 0.49 -1.11 16.44
CA ASP A 16 0.79 -0.36 15.24
C ASP A 16 1.24 -1.28 14.10
N ASP A 17 1.99 -2.34 14.40
CA ASP A 17 2.37 -3.35 13.41
C ASP A 17 1.16 -4.09 12.85
N THR A 18 0.13 -4.32 13.67
CA THR A 18 -1.13 -4.89 13.21
C THR A 18 -1.83 -3.95 12.24
N LEU A 19 -1.82 -2.65 12.49
CA LEU A 19 -2.36 -1.65 11.57
C LEU A 19 -1.61 -1.64 10.24
N VAL A 20 -0.27 -1.73 10.29
CA VAL A 20 0.56 -1.83 9.08
C VAL A 20 0.20 -3.07 8.28
N GLN A 21 0.12 -4.22 8.94
CA GLN A 21 -0.24 -5.49 8.30
C GLN A 21 -1.61 -5.39 7.63
N ASN A 22 -2.58 -4.78 8.29
CA ASN A 22 -3.92 -4.59 7.73
C ASN A 22 -3.89 -3.69 6.51
N LEU A 23 -3.10 -2.64 6.52
CA LEU A 23 -2.96 -1.74 5.36
C LEU A 23 -2.37 -2.47 4.16
N VAL A 24 -1.28 -3.22 4.38
CA VAL A 24 -0.63 -4.00 3.33
C VAL A 24 -1.61 -5.01 2.72
N GLU A 25 -2.39 -5.69 3.56
CA GLU A 25 -3.37 -6.67 3.12
C GLU A 25 -4.50 -6.02 2.33
N LYS A 26 -5.01 -4.88 2.77
CA LYS A 26 -6.04 -4.13 2.04
C LYS A 26 -5.54 -3.71 0.65
N PHE A 27 -4.29 -3.29 0.56
CA PHE A 27 -3.69 -2.94 -0.72
C PHE A 27 -3.62 -4.16 -1.65
N ARG A 28 -3.11 -5.28 -1.14
CA ARG A 28 -3.03 -6.52 -1.91
C ARG A 28 -4.40 -6.96 -2.42
N GLU A 29 -5.39 -6.96 -1.55
CA GLU A 29 -6.75 -7.35 -1.91
C GLU A 29 -7.35 -6.43 -2.98
N ALA A 30 -7.18 -5.12 -2.83
CA ALA A 30 -7.69 -4.16 -3.80
C ALA A 30 -7.03 -4.34 -5.17
N PHE A 31 -5.72 -4.56 -5.19
CA PHE A 31 -5.00 -4.85 -6.43
C PHE A 31 -5.54 -6.12 -7.09
N ASN A 32 -5.72 -7.18 -6.32
CA ASN A 32 -6.15 -8.48 -6.86
C ASN A 32 -7.62 -8.50 -7.29
N ARG A 33 -8.43 -7.59 -6.77
CA ARG A 33 -9.78 -7.36 -7.28
C ARG A 33 -9.81 -6.40 -8.48
N HIS A 34 -8.66 -5.84 -8.85
CA HIS A 34 -8.55 -4.84 -9.92
C HIS A 34 -9.49 -3.66 -9.68
N ASP A 35 -9.46 -3.16 -8.46
CA ASP A 35 -10.38 -2.15 -7.94
C ASP A 35 -9.65 -0.82 -7.74
N PRO A 36 -9.65 0.05 -8.77
CA PRO A 36 -8.91 1.32 -8.69
C PRO A 36 -9.49 2.27 -7.65
N GLN A 37 -10.78 2.21 -7.41
CA GLN A 37 -11.43 3.06 -6.44
C GLN A 37 -10.95 2.76 -5.02
N THR A 38 -10.84 1.48 -4.67
CA THR A 38 -10.32 1.08 -3.36
C THR A 38 -8.83 1.44 -3.24
N ILE A 39 -8.04 1.27 -4.29
CA ILE A 39 -6.62 1.71 -4.27
C ILE A 39 -6.56 3.21 -3.91
N GLY A 40 -7.33 4.05 -4.61
CA GLY A 40 -7.36 5.48 -4.31
C GLY A 40 -7.80 5.78 -2.88
N SER A 41 -8.77 5.04 -2.36
CA SER A 41 -9.30 5.26 -1.02
C SER A 41 -8.32 4.92 0.09
N LEU A 42 -7.31 4.11 -0.20
CA LEU A 42 -6.27 3.77 0.78
C LEU A 42 -5.26 4.89 0.97
N LEU A 43 -5.21 5.87 0.06
CA LEU A 43 -4.31 6.99 0.16
C LEU A 43 -5.01 8.20 0.80
N MET A 44 -4.20 9.11 1.34
CA MET A 44 -4.72 10.39 1.81
C MET A 44 -5.26 11.19 0.63
N GLU A 45 -6.14 12.17 0.91
CA GLU A 45 -6.73 13.01 -0.14
C GLU A 45 -5.69 13.64 -1.05
N ASP A 46 -4.58 14.07 -0.46
CA ASP A 46 -3.45 14.68 -1.16
C ASP A 46 -2.28 13.69 -1.37
N GLY A 47 -2.54 12.40 -1.23
CA GLY A 47 -1.53 11.37 -1.37
C GLY A 47 -0.91 11.34 -2.77
N GLU A 48 0.29 10.82 -2.86
CA GLU A 48 1.02 10.73 -4.11
C GLU A 48 1.38 9.28 -4.41
N TRP A 49 1.29 8.93 -5.67
CA TRP A 49 1.69 7.63 -6.17
C TRP A 49 2.61 7.81 -7.36
N THR A 50 3.81 7.24 -7.27
CA THR A 50 4.73 7.19 -8.43
C THR A 50 4.84 5.75 -8.89
N ASP A 51 4.53 5.51 -10.15
CA ASP A 51 4.55 4.16 -10.72
C ASP A 51 5.95 3.75 -11.20
N VAL A 52 6.05 2.50 -11.69
CA VAL A 52 7.34 1.96 -12.15
C VAL A 52 7.88 2.67 -13.39
N MET A 53 7.04 3.42 -14.07
CA MET A 53 7.44 4.21 -15.25
C MET A 53 7.87 5.63 -14.88
N GLY A 54 7.84 5.96 -13.59
CA GLY A 54 8.18 7.29 -13.11
C GLY A 54 7.08 8.33 -13.23
N GLN A 55 5.85 7.90 -13.52
CA GLN A 55 4.71 8.81 -13.57
C GLN A 55 4.16 9.03 -12.17
N THR A 56 3.94 10.28 -11.80
CA THR A 56 3.39 10.65 -10.50
C THR A 56 1.93 11.07 -10.65
N MET A 57 1.08 10.46 -9.82
CA MET A 57 -0.33 10.78 -9.69
C MET A 57 -0.53 11.45 -8.33
N ILE A 58 -1.18 12.60 -8.32
CA ILE A 58 -1.38 13.39 -7.10
C ILE A 58 -2.86 13.42 -6.76
N GLY A 59 -3.19 12.96 -5.56
CA GLY A 59 -4.56 12.90 -5.06
C GLY A 59 -5.28 11.62 -5.44
N ARG A 60 -6.29 11.29 -4.65
CA ARG A 60 -7.06 10.05 -4.81
C ARG A 60 -7.64 9.88 -6.21
N LYS A 61 -8.15 10.98 -6.78
CA LYS A 61 -8.78 10.90 -8.09
C LYS A 61 -7.80 10.53 -9.19
N GLU A 62 -6.64 11.17 -9.22
CA GLU A 62 -5.63 10.84 -10.22
C GLU A 62 -5.12 9.40 -10.05
N ILE A 63 -4.98 8.95 -8.80
CA ILE A 63 -4.53 7.60 -8.50
C ILE A 63 -5.57 6.58 -8.97
N GLU A 64 -6.84 6.81 -8.70
CA GLU A 64 -7.93 5.97 -9.19
C GLU A 64 -7.95 5.94 -10.72
N ASP A 65 -7.92 7.09 -11.35
CA ASP A 65 -7.95 7.19 -12.81
C ASP A 65 -6.73 6.52 -13.44
N GLY A 66 -5.54 6.69 -12.82
CA GLY A 66 -4.31 6.09 -13.31
C GLY A 66 -4.25 4.58 -13.19
N HIS A 67 -5.05 3.98 -12.33
CA HIS A 67 -5.15 2.51 -12.19
C HIS A 67 -6.27 1.91 -13.04
N THR A 68 -7.23 2.71 -13.48
CA THR A 68 -8.40 2.22 -14.21
C THR A 68 -8.00 1.54 -15.52
N TYR A 69 -7.22 2.22 -16.34
CA TYR A 69 -6.80 1.66 -17.63
C TYR A 69 -5.93 0.40 -17.47
N PRO A 70 -4.87 0.41 -16.65
CA PRO A 70 -4.07 -0.80 -16.46
C PRO A 70 -4.89 -2.01 -15.97
N PHE A 71 -5.80 -1.81 -15.03
CA PHE A 71 -6.61 -2.90 -14.50
C PHE A 71 -7.61 -3.48 -15.51
N THR A 72 -7.93 -2.75 -16.56
CA THR A 72 -8.81 -3.26 -17.63
C THR A 72 -8.02 -3.81 -18.82
N THR A 73 -6.70 -3.66 -18.83
CA THR A 73 -5.85 -4.05 -19.95
C THR A 73 -4.68 -4.90 -19.51
N VAL A 74 -3.52 -4.29 -19.32
CA VAL A 74 -2.26 -5.02 -19.06
C VAL A 74 -2.22 -5.74 -17.72
N LEU A 75 -2.97 -5.28 -16.74
CA LEU A 75 -3.06 -5.88 -15.40
C LEU A 75 -4.40 -6.58 -15.16
N LYS A 76 -5.21 -6.76 -16.18
CA LYS A 76 -6.55 -7.33 -16.04
C LYS A 76 -6.55 -8.70 -15.35
N GLU A 77 -5.54 -9.51 -15.60
CA GLU A 77 -5.39 -10.84 -15.02
C GLU A 77 -4.19 -10.94 -14.08
N ALA A 78 -3.58 -9.79 -13.73
CA ALA A 78 -2.42 -9.78 -12.87
C ALA A 78 -2.80 -10.11 -11.43
N ILE A 79 -1.94 -10.91 -10.80
CA ILE A 79 -2.06 -11.26 -9.38
C ILE A 79 -0.83 -10.73 -8.66
N LEU A 80 -1.06 -10.03 -7.59
CA LEU A 80 -0.01 -9.50 -6.71
C LEU A 80 0.13 -10.41 -5.49
N ASP A 81 1.36 -10.84 -5.24
CA ASP A 81 1.70 -11.60 -4.05
C ASP A 81 2.70 -10.79 -3.22
N VAL A 82 2.39 -10.58 -1.95
CA VAL A 82 3.28 -9.91 -1.02
C VAL A 82 4.17 -10.96 -0.36
N LYS A 83 5.45 -10.93 -0.65
CA LYS A 83 6.40 -11.92 -0.13
C LYS A 83 6.82 -11.60 1.30
N SER A 84 7.03 -10.33 1.58
CA SER A 84 7.37 -9.85 2.91
C SER A 84 7.19 -8.34 2.96
N PHE A 85 7.10 -7.80 4.15
CA PHE A 85 7.19 -6.36 4.34
C PHE A 85 7.97 -6.04 5.61
N ARG A 86 8.53 -4.85 5.64
CA ARG A 86 9.27 -4.34 6.78
C ARG A 86 8.79 -2.92 7.07
N SER A 87 8.48 -2.65 8.31
CA SER A 87 8.10 -1.32 8.75
C SER A 87 9.22 -0.65 9.53
N ARG A 88 9.39 0.64 9.31
CA ARG A 88 10.32 1.46 10.06
C ARG A 88 9.58 2.72 10.52
N TRP A 89 9.41 2.86 11.80
CA TRP A 89 8.73 3.99 12.41
C TRP A 89 9.62 5.22 12.39
N ILE A 90 9.14 6.30 11.80
CA ILE A 90 9.83 7.58 11.77
C ILE A 90 9.54 8.34 13.05
N ASN A 91 8.29 8.26 13.49
CA ASN A 91 7.82 8.74 14.79
C ASN A 91 6.59 7.92 15.18
N ASP A 92 5.86 8.33 16.22
CA ASP A 92 4.71 7.59 16.71
C ASP A 92 3.54 7.52 15.73
N GLU A 93 3.53 8.36 14.71
CA GLU A 93 2.41 8.49 13.78
C GLU A 93 2.76 8.18 12.34
N ILE A 94 4.05 8.13 11.99
CA ILE A 94 4.48 7.97 10.61
C ILE A 94 5.39 6.75 10.50
N VAL A 95 5.09 5.91 9.53
CA VAL A 95 5.85 4.68 9.26
C VAL A 95 6.21 4.59 7.78
N SER A 96 7.44 4.17 7.51
CA SER A 96 7.89 3.78 6.19
C SER A 96 7.80 2.27 6.06
N ILE A 97 7.15 1.78 5.01
CA ILE A 97 6.89 0.36 4.80
C ILE A 97 7.52 -0.05 3.47
N ASP A 98 8.42 -1.02 3.52
CA ASP A 98 9.00 -1.64 2.33
C ASP A 98 8.30 -2.96 2.09
N ILE A 99 7.67 -3.11 0.93
CA ILE A 99 6.91 -4.31 0.56
C ILE A 99 7.64 -4.99 -0.59
N LYS A 100 8.10 -6.22 -0.37
CA LYS A 100 8.62 -7.07 -1.44
C LYS A 100 7.46 -7.82 -2.07
N TRP A 101 7.33 -7.67 -3.38
CA TRP A 101 6.20 -8.26 -4.09
C TRP A 101 6.64 -9.05 -5.31
N GLU A 102 5.80 -9.98 -5.68
CA GLU A 102 5.84 -10.68 -6.97
C GLU A 102 4.50 -10.50 -7.67
N SER A 103 4.52 -10.45 -8.99
CA SER A 103 3.30 -10.33 -9.77
C SER A 103 3.41 -11.16 -11.04
N SER A 104 2.32 -11.80 -11.40
CA SER A 104 2.19 -12.61 -12.60
C SER A 104 0.91 -12.26 -13.35
N GLY A 105 0.73 -12.81 -14.54
CA GLY A 105 -0.48 -12.58 -15.33
C GLY A 105 -0.51 -11.26 -16.08
N HIS A 106 0.63 -10.62 -16.24
CA HIS A 106 0.73 -9.40 -17.03
C HIS A 106 0.52 -9.66 -18.53
N LYS A 107 0.00 -8.68 -19.23
CA LYS A 107 -0.21 -8.72 -20.68
C LYS A 107 0.40 -7.51 -21.35
N THR A 108 0.75 -7.69 -22.63
CA THR A 108 1.08 -6.55 -23.50
C THR A 108 -0.18 -5.71 -23.77
N PRO A 109 -0.03 -4.46 -24.24
CA PRO A 109 -1.21 -3.63 -24.58
C PRO A 109 -2.15 -4.29 -25.60
N ASN A 110 -1.66 -5.14 -26.47
CA ASN A 110 -2.48 -5.88 -27.46
C ASN A 110 -2.97 -7.24 -26.94
N GLY A 111 -2.85 -7.50 -25.63
CA GLY A 111 -3.46 -8.66 -24.99
C GLY A 111 -2.64 -9.94 -24.98
N LYS A 112 -1.38 -9.90 -25.37
CA LYS A 112 -0.53 -11.08 -25.34
C LYS A 112 0.00 -11.34 -23.93
N PRO A 113 -0.09 -12.57 -23.40
CA PRO A 113 0.47 -12.89 -22.11
C PRO A 113 1.98 -12.67 -22.05
N ILE A 114 2.44 -12.16 -20.92
CA ILE A 114 3.87 -12.04 -20.60
C ILE A 114 4.18 -13.16 -19.60
N PRO A 115 4.91 -14.23 -20.01
CA PRO A 115 5.07 -15.43 -19.19
C PRO A 115 6.22 -15.33 -18.18
N ILE A 116 6.42 -14.16 -17.60
CA ILE A 116 7.46 -13.96 -16.58
C ILE A 116 6.81 -13.46 -15.29
N ILE A 117 7.40 -13.87 -14.17
CA ILE A 117 7.04 -13.32 -12.87
C ILE A 117 7.86 -12.06 -12.68
N ARG A 118 7.16 -10.97 -12.41
CA ARG A 118 7.79 -9.69 -12.06
C ARG A 118 7.90 -9.60 -10.55
N TYR A 119 8.94 -8.97 -10.08
CA TYR A 119 9.11 -8.73 -8.66
C TYR A 119 9.77 -7.37 -8.45
N GLY A 120 9.56 -6.81 -7.27
CA GLY A 120 10.09 -5.50 -6.97
C GLY A 120 9.87 -5.12 -5.52
N LEU A 121 10.17 -3.87 -5.24
CA LEU A 121 10.00 -3.27 -3.95
C LEU A 121 9.06 -2.08 -4.09
N LEU A 122 8.04 -2.04 -3.25
CA LEU A 122 7.14 -0.91 -3.12
C LEU A 122 7.41 -0.25 -1.77
N ASN A 123 7.67 1.04 -1.77
CA ASN A 123 7.81 1.79 -0.54
C ASN A 123 6.56 2.64 -0.32
N LEU A 124 5.96 2.48 0.85
CA LEU A 124 4.83 3.28 1.30
C LEU A 124 5.23 4.10 2.51
N THR A 125 4.82 5.35 2.54
CA THR A 125 4.84 6.14 3.77
C THR A 125 3.40 6.27 4.23
N ALA A 126 3.11 5.78 5.42
CA ALA A 126 1.77 5.77 5.97
C ALA A 126 1.68 6.64 7.21
N THR A 127 0.56 7.31 7.35
CA THR A 127 0.25 8.15 8.49
C THR A 127 -0.90 7.53 9.27
N LYS A 128 -0.75 7.47 10.59
CA LYS A 128 -1.77 6.98 11.48
C LYS A 128 -2.89 8.00 11.59
N THR A 129 -4.11 7.56 11.31
CA THR A 129 -5.29 8.42 11.40
C THR A 129 -6.26 7.85 12.42
N LYS A 130 -6.94 8.74 13.13
CA LYS A 130 -7.92 8.35 14.13
C LYS A 130 -9.30 8.23 13.46
N GLU A 131 -10.00 7.12 13.72
CA GLU A 131 -11.37 6.96 13.27
C GLU A 131 -12.29 7.96 13.96
N LYS A 132 -13.32 8.41 13.24
CA LYS A 132 -14.28 9.40 13.76
C LYS A 132 -15.09 8.87 14.93
N GLU A 133 -15.38 7.58 14.93
CA GLU A 133 -16.17 6.92 15.99
C GLU A 133 -15.25 5.99 16.77
N GLY A 134 -15.04 6.31 18.04
CA GLY A 134 -14.21 5.53 18.92
C GLY A 134 -12.75 5.98 18.91
N GLU A 135 -11.91 5.18 19.57
CA GLU A 135 -10.50 5.51 19.79
C GLU A 135 -9.54 4.68 18.95
N ARG A 136 -10.05 4.13 17.86
CA ARG A 136 -9.22 3.32 16.95
C ARG A 136 -8.44 4.18 15.97
N TYR A 137 -7.29 3.69 15.56
CA TYR A 137 -6.45 4.33 14.58
C TYR A 137 -6.35 3.47 13.33
N ASN A 138 -6.35 4.11 12.18
CA ASN A 138 -6.09 3.48 10.89
C ASN A 138 -4.88 4.14 10.25
N PHE A 139 -4.29 3.45 9.29
CA PHE A 139 -3.29 4.04 8.42
C PHE A 139 -3.91 4.43 7.09
N GLU A 140 -3.46 5.56 6.58
CA GLU A 140 -3.62 5.94 5.18
C GLU A 140 -2.23 6.12 4.59
N ASN A 141 -2.05 5.69 3.36
CA ASN A 141 -0.80 5.91 2.64
C ASN A 141 -0.64 7.40 2.37
N ASN A 142 0.51 7.94 2.73
CA ASN A 142 0.82 9.33 2.49
C ASN A 142 1.62 9.49 1.20
N HIS A 143 2.46 8.52 0.90
CA HIS A 143 3.30 8.52 -0.30
C HIS A 143 3.57 7.08 -0.70
N CYS A 144 3.55 6.83 -2.01
CA CYS A 144 3.77 5.49 -2.55
C CYS A 144 4.68 5.58 -3.78
N THR A 145 5.77 4.85 -3.78
CA THR A 145 6.73 4.82 -4.89
C THR A 145 7.05 3.42 -5.36
#